data_dc42c6275fe03c1022132913491c05d2
#
_entry.id   dc42c6275fe03c1022132913491c05d2
#
_cell.length_a   1.000
_cell.length_b   1.000
_cell.length_c   1.000
_cell.angle_alpha   90.00
_cell.angle_beta   90.00
_cell.angle_gamma   90.00
#
_symmetry.space_group_name_H-M   'P 1'
#
loop_
_entity.id
_entity.type
_entity.pdbx_description
1 polymer ?
#
loop_
_entity_poly.entity_id
_entity_poly.type
_entity_poly.pdbx_seq_one_letter_code
_entity_poly.pdbx_strand_id
1 'polypeptide(L)'
;MQAAQRDPLQFDALYRRYLAQVYSYAFYELGDHHEAEDATERTFLAALANLGRFEERARPADGEGASTFRVWLFQIARNAVANQRRGRRRHPQAPLEAAALVADPLDIEGGATARDEAAAAWRAVGRLPADRRRAVVLRFVEEMSTAEIAGILGRSEGAVRVLIHRALRTVARDLGGRDLGGRGGDRRGDDRA
;
A
#
# COMPACT_ATOMS: atom_id res chain seq x y z
N MET A 1 18.79 -13.64 -9.93
CA MET A 1 18.87 -12.33 -10.61
C MET A 1 19.72 -12.38 -11.87
N GLN A 2 21.02 -12.73 -11.79
CA GLN A 2 21.93 -12.79 -12.95
C GLN A 2 21.42 -13.68 -14.09
N ALA A 3 20.70 -14.76 -13.80
CA ALA A 3 20.11 -15.63 -14.80
C ALA A 3 18.98 -14.92 -15.58
N ALA A 4 18.07 -14.21 -14.91
CA ALA A 4 17.00 -13.47 -15.55
C ALA A 4 17.48 -12.27 -16.40
N GLN A 5 18.69 -11.76 -16.14
CA GLN A 5 19.31 -10.73 -16.98
C GLN A 5 19.83 -11.28 -18.31
N ARG A 6 20.14 -12.58 -18.37
CA ARG A 6 20.65 -13.26 -19.56
C ARG A 6 19.57 -13.95 -20.38
N ASP A 7 18.46 -14.29 -19.72
CA ASP A 7 17.36 -15.04 -20.34
C ASP A 7 16.01 -14.44 -19.88
N PRO A 8 15.27 -13.79 -20.81
CA PRO A 8 13.94 -13.25 -20.53
C PRO A 8 12.94 -14.29 -19.99
N LEU A 9 13.10 -15.57 -20.33
CA LEU A 9 12.22 -16.64 -19.82
C LEU A 9 12.35 -16.82 -18.30
N GLN A 10 13.48 -16.49 -17.73
CA GLN A 10 13.69 -16.55 -16.28
C GLN A 10 13.07 -15.36 -15.53
N PHE A 11 12.65 -14.31 -16.25
CA PHE A 11 11.86 -13.23 -15.67
C PHE A 11 10.47 -13.70 -15.26
N ASP A 12 9.92 -14.75 -15.86
CA ASP A 12 8.62 -15.34 -15.50
C ASP A 12 8.58 -15.75 -14.02
N ALA A 13 9.65 -16.33 -13.50
CA ALA A 13 9.73 -16.72 -12.08
C ALA A 13 9.65 -15.49 -11.14
N LEU A 14 10.28 -14.38 -11.54
CA LEU A 14 10.21 -13.12 -10.78
C LEU A 14 8.83 -12.49 -10.91
N TYR A 15 8.25 -12.50 -12.11
CA TYR A 15 6.91 -12.02 -12.35
C TYR A 15 5.90 -12.74 -11.45
N ARG A 16 5.86 -14.07 -11.49
CA ARG A 16 4.94 -14.89 -10.65
C ARG A 16 5.14 -14.64 -9.17
N ARG A 17 6.39 -14.51 -8.74
CA ARG A 17 6.73 -14.28 -7.33
C ARG A 17 6.20 -12.95 -6.80
N TYR A 18 6.26 -11.89 -7.60
CA TYR A 18 5.97 -10.52 -7.14
C TYR A 18 4.66 -9.95 -7.68
N LEU A 19 3.96 -10.64 -8.59
CA LEU A 19 2.74 -10.15 -9.22
C LEU A 19 1.69 -9.74 -8.18
N ALA A 20 1.35 -10.65 -7.27
CA ALA A 20 0.33 -10.39 -6.24
C ALA A 20 0.72 -9.21 -5.34
N GLN A 21 1.99 -9.10 -4.94
CA GLN A 21 2.47 -8.03 -4.09
C GLN A 21 2.43 -6.66 -4.80
N VAL A 22 2.87 -6.59 -6.05
CA VAL A 22 2.85 -5.34 -6.83
C VAL A 22 1.40 -4.91 -7.09
N TYR A 23 0.53 -5.86 -7.44
CA TYR A 23 -0.89 -5.59 -7.64
C TYR A 23 -1.56 -5.10 -6.34
N SER A 24 -1.35 -5.80 -5.23
CA SER A 24 -1.87 -5.43 -3.92
C SER A 24 -1.44 -4.00 -3.54
N TYR A 25 -0.14 -3.71 -3.65
CA TYR A 25 0.39 -2.37 -3.42
C TYR A 25 -0.29 -1.31 -4.29
N ALA A 26 -0.42 -1.57 -5.61
CA ALA A 26 -1.05 -0.65 -6.53
C ALA A 26 -2.52 -0.43 -6.18
N PHE A 27 -3.25 -1.50 -5.84
CA PHE A 27 -4.65 -1.45 -5.45
C PHE A 27 -4.87 -0.61 -4.17
N TYR A 28 -4.10 -0.85 -3.11
CA TYR A 28 -4.19 -0.04 -1.88
C TYR A 28 -3.81 1.43 -2.09
N GLU A 29 -2.97 1.72 -3.08
CA GLU A 29 -2.61 3.09 -3.42
C GLU A 29 -3.64 3.79 -4.31
N LEU A 30 -4.25 3.11 -5.28
CA LEU A 30 -5.12 3.70 -6.31
C LEU A 30 -6.60 3.59 -5.99
N GLY A 31 -7.01 2.49 -5.35
CA GLY A 31 -8.39 2.22 -4.97
C GLY A 31 -9.28 1.81 -6.13
N ASP A 32 -8.71 1.36 -7.22
CA ASP A 32 -9.42 0.94 -8.41
C ASP A 32 -8.69 -0.25 -9.04
N HIS A 33 -9.43 -1.31 -9.39
CA HIS A 33 -8.87 -2.55 -9.93
C HIS A 33 -8.21 -2.33 -11.29
N HIS A 34 -8.86 -1.61 -12.22
CA HIS A 34 -8.31 -1.37 -13.54
C HIS A 34 -7.04 -0.51 -13.48
N GLU A 35 -7.07 0.55 -12.65
CA GLU A 35 -5.88 1.38 -12.44
C GLU A 35 -4.73 0.59 -11.79
N ALA A 36 -5.05 -0.37 -10.90
CA ALA A 36 -4.06 -1.24 -10.26
C ALA A 36 -3.46 -2.24 -11.27
N GLU A 37 -4.29 -2.84 -12.13
CA GLU A 37 -3.84 -3.72 -13.22
C GLU A 37 -2.90 -2.95 -14.17
N ASP A 38 -3.31 -1.77 -14.64
CA ASP A 38 -2.50 -0.90 -15.49
C ASP A 38 -1.15 -0.53 -14.86
N ALA A 39 -1.16 -0.16 -13.56
CA ALA A 39 0.06 0.19 -12.84
C ALA A 39 0.97 -1.02 -12.65
N THR A 40 0.39 -2.20 -12.43
CA THR A 40 1.10 -3.47 -12.29
C THR A 40 1.76 -3.86 -13.61
N GLU A 41 1.02 -3.83 -14.72
CA GLU A 41 1.56 -4.11 -16.05
C GLU A 41 2.73 -3.18 -16.38
N ARG A 42 2.54 -1.87 -16.22
CA ARG A 42 3.60 -0.86 -16.45
C ARG A 42 4.82 -1.09 -15.57
N THR A 43 4.62 -1.56 -14.33
CA THR A 43 5.72 -1.87 -13.42
C THR A 43 6.56 -3.00 -13.98
N PHE A 44 5.95 -4.11 -14.39
CA PHE A 44 6.69 -5.27 -14.90
C PHE A 44 7.30 -5.01 -16.28
N LEU A 45 6.63 -4.28 -17.16
CA LEU A 45 7.21 -3.86 -18.45
C LEU A 45 8.45 -2.97 -18.22
N ALA A 46 8.37 -2.01 -17.30
CA ALA A 46 9.51 -1.16 -16.96
C ALA A 46 10.62 -1.94 -16.27
N ALA A 47 10.28 -2.91 -15.40
CA ALA A 47 11.25 -3.78 -14.76
C ALA A 47 11.98 -4.65 -15.81
N LEU A 48 11.27 -5.27 -16.74
CA LEU A 48 11.84 -6.07 -17.82
C LEU A 48 12.79 -5.22 -18.69
N ALA A 49 12.34 -4.05 -19.12
CA ALA A 49 13.14 -3.14 -19.96
C ALA A 49 14.44 -2.67 -19.29
N ASN A 50 14.47 -2.61 -17.96
CA ASN A 50 15.62 -2.12 -17.20
C ASN A 50 16.37 -3.23 -16.45
N LEU A 51 15.96 -4.48 -16.60
CA LEU A 51 16.54 -5.60 -15.88
C LEU A 51 18.06 -5.77 -16.15
N GLY A 52 18.48 -5.56 -17.40
CA GLY A 52 19.89 -5.61 -17.79
C GLY A 52 20.79 -4.56 -17.12
N ARG A 53 20.19 -3.48 -16.61
CA ARG A 53 20.89 -2.42 -15.89
C ARG A 53 20.79 -2.56 -14.37
N PHE A 54 20.00 -3.52 -13.89
CA PHE A 54 19.88 -3.78 -12.46
C PHE A 54 21.18 -4.36 -11.93
N GLU A 55 21.78 -3.69 -10.97
CA GLU A 55 22.92 -4.17 -10.22
C GLU A 55 22.48 -4.52 -8.80
N GLU A 56 22.74 -5.75 -8.41
CA GLU A 56 22.48 -6.21 -7.04
C GLU A 56 23.53 -5.56 -6.12
N ARG A 57 23.19 -4.41 -5.59
CA ARG A 57 24.02 -3.66 -4.63
C ARG A 57 23.50 -3.95 -3.23
N ALA A 58 24.08 -4.95 -2.57
CA ALA A 58 23.91 -5.09 -1.14
C ALA A 58 24.43 -3.82 -0.46
N ARG A 59 23.57 -3.00 0.11
CA ARG A 59 24.00 -1.89 0.97
C ARG A 59 24.16 -2.45 2.38
N PRO A 60 25.24 -2.12 3.09
CA PRO A 60 25.38 -2.51 4.50
C PRO A 60 24.23 -2.03 5.39
N ALA A 61 23.51 -0.99 4.96
CA ALA A 61 22.33 -0.44 5.64
C ALA A 61 21.03 -1.23 5.42
N ASP A 62 20.99 -2.20 4.49
CA ASP A 62 19.75 -2.86 4.11
C ASP A 62 19.34 -3.97 5.11
N GLY A 63 20.15 -4.24 6.14
CA GLY A 63 19.91 -5.28 7.13
C GLY A 63 20.01 -6.69 6.54
N GLU A 64 20.22 -7.71 7.38
CA GLU A 64 20.12 -9.10 6.95
C GLU A 64 18.71 -9.39 6.46
N GLY A 65 18.56 -9.79 5.18
CA GLY A 65 17.30 -10.22 4.57
C GLY A 65 16.60 -9.20 3.67
N ALA A 66 17.09 -7.97 3.52
CA ALA A 66 16.51 -7.01 2.58
C ALA A 66 16.81 -7.42 1.12
N SER A 67 15.77 -7.70 0.34
CA SER A 67 15.92 -8.01 -1.09
C SER A 67 16.11 -6.71 -1.89
N THR A 68 17.32 -6.49 -2.41
CA THR A 68 17.64 -5.33 -3.26
C THR A 68 16.77 -5.28 -4.51
N PHE A 69 16.44 -6.46 -5.08
CA PHE A 69 15.51 -6.54 -6.22
C PHE A 69 14.09 -6.10 -5.84
N ARG A 70 13.59 -6.56 -4.68
CA ARG A 70 12.26 -6.17 -4.20
C ARG A 70 12.17 -4.65 -4.00
N VAL A 71 13.17 -4.05 -3.39
CA VAL A 71 13.25 -2.59 -3.21
C VAL A 71 13.22 -1.88 -4.57
N TRP A 72 14.04 -2.32 -5.53
CA TRP A 72 14.09 -1.75 -6.87
C TRP A 72 12.76 -1.90 -7.63
N LEU A 73 12.13 -3.07 -7.59
CA LEU A 73 10.84 -3.31 -8.22
C LEU A 73 9.75 -2.39 -7.64
N PHE A 74 9.72 -2.25 -6.30
CA PHE A 74 8.73 -1.38 -5.66
C PHE A 74 9.03 0.12 -5.83
N GLN A 75 10.26 0.54 -6.11
CA GLN A 75 10.55 1.89 -6.59
C GLN A 75 9.90 2.14 -7.97
N ILE A 76 9.98 1.17 -8.87
CA ILE A 76 9.29 1.23 -10.18
C ILE A 76 7.77 1.29 -9.97
N ALA A 77 7.21 0.40 -9.15
CA ALA A 77 5.78 0.37 -8.83
C ALA A 77 5.29 1.72 -8.25
N ARG A 78 6.04 2.29 -7.31
CA ARG A 78 5.74 3.62 -6.76
C ARG A 78 5.66 4.70 -7.84
N ASN A 79 6.57 4.66 -8.80
CA ASN A 79 6.59 5.61 -9.91
C ASN A 79 5.41 5.39 -10.87
N ALA A 80 5.06 4.14 -11.17
CA ALA A 80 3.89 3.79 -11.99
C ALA A 80 2.59 4.29 -11.34
N VAL A 81 2.40 4.01 -10.06
CA VAL A 81 1.26 4.51 -9.26
C VAL A 81 1.19 6.03 -9.22
N ALA A 82 2.34 6.71 -9.03
CA ALA A 82 2.38 8.18 -9.01
C ALA A 82 2.01 8.78 -10.38
N ASN A 83 2.39 8.13 -11.48
CA ASN A 83 2.03 8.53 -12.83
C ASN A 83 0.53 8.37 -13.08
N GLN A 84 -0.04 7.23 -12.66
CA GLN A 84 -1.48 6.96 -12.79
C GLN A 84 -2.30 8.01 -12.05
N ARG A 85 -1.95 8.34 -10.80
CA ARG A 85 -2.59 9.41 -10.03
C ARG A 85 -2.49 10.78 -10.69
N ARG A 86 -1.37 11.10 -11.31
CA ARG A 86 -1.22 12.36 -12.06
C ARG A 86 -2.12 12.41 -13.28
N GLY A 87 -2.25 11.29 -13.99
CA GLY A 87 -3.17 11.14 -15.13
C GLY A 87 -4.61 11.40 -14.70
N ARG A 88 -5.08 10.73 -13.64
CA ARG A 88 -6.44 10.89 -13.10
C ARG A 88 -6.76 12.32 -12.67
N ARG A 89 -5.80 13.07 -12.12
CA ARG A 89 -6.00 14.48 -11.77
C ARG A 89 -6.17 15.38 -12.99
N ARG A 90 -5.58 15.03 -14.13
CA ARG A 90 -5.70 15.79 -15.39
C ARG A 90 -6.99 15.47 -16.15
N HIS A 91 -7.51 14.26 -15.97
CA HIS A 91 -8.75 13.77 -16.57
C HIS A 91 -9.63 13.21 -15.46
N PRO A 92 -10.38 14.06 -14.71
CA PRO A 92 -11.26 13.59 -13.66
C PRO A 92 -12.38 12.76 -14.31
N GLN A 93 -12.25 11.46 -14.27
CA GLN A 93 -13.39 10.57 -14.46
C GLN A 93 -14.22 10.62 -13.18
N ALA A 94 -15.56 10.46 -13.33
CA ALA A 94 -16.47 10.49 -12.20
C ALA A 94 -15.93 9.65 -11.04
N PRO A 95 -16.08 10.08 -9.77
CA PRO A 95 -15.60 9.31 -8.63
C PRO A 95 -16.31 7.97 -8.65
N LEU A 96 -15.62 6.92 -9.10
CA LEU A 96 -16.00 5.57 -8.71
C LEU A 96 -15.82 5.53 -7.19
N GLU A 97 -16.89 5.16 -6.50
CA GLU A 97 -16.99 5.24 -5.05
C GLU A 97 -15.77 4.61 -4.39
N ALA A 98 -14.93 5.45 -3.79
CA ALA A 98 -13.82 5.04 -2.93
C ALA A 98 -14.28 4.19 -1.71
N ALA A 99 -15.58 3.94 -1.60
CA ALA A 99 -16.21 3.09 -0.60
C ALA A 99 -16.03 1.58 -0.89
N ALA A 100 -15.72 1.18 -2.13
CA ALA A 100 -15.51 -0.23 -2.50
C ALA A 100 -14.10 -0.77 -2.15
N LEU A 101 -13.23 0.06 -1.58
CA LEU A 101 -11.84 -0.26 -1.21
C LEU A 101 -11.70 -1.36 -0.15
N VAL A 102 -12.79 -2.01 0.25
CA VAL A 102 -12.79 -2.92 1.39
C VAL A 102 -13.31 -4.32 1.01
N ALA A 103 -13.38 -4.63 -0.27
CA ALA A 103 -13.98 -5.88 -0.70
C ALA A 103 -13.02 -7.08 -0.71
N ASP A 104 -11.73 -6.89 -0.45
CA ASP A 104 -10.83 -8.00 -0.16
C ASP A 104 -9.87 -7.61 0.98
N PRO A 105 -10.35 -7.54 2.22
CA PRO A 105 -9.44 -7.59 3.35
C PRO A 105 -8.85 -8.98 3.27
N LEU A 106 -7.53 -9.10 3.27
CA LEU A 106 -6.79 -10.28 3.67
C LEU A 106 -7.71 -11.18 4.48
N ASP A 107 -7.91 -12.42 4.03
CA ASP A 107 -8.84 -13.40 4.58
C ASP A 107 -8.79 -13.38 6.12
N ILE A 108 -9.55 -12.42 6.69
CA ILE A 108 -9.56 -12.23 8.13
C ILE A 108 -10.50 -13.33 8.65
N GLU A 109 -9.89 -14.36 9.18
CA GLU A 109 -10.58 -15.34 10.02
C GLU A 109 -11.20 -14.60 11.21
N GLY A 110 -12.39 -14.07 11.01
CA GLY A 110 -13.11 -13.30 12.02
C GLY A 110 -14.57 -13.10 11.63
N GLY A 111 -15.46 -13.04 12.61
CA GLY A 111 -16.87 -12.75 12.39
C GLY A 111 -17.11 -11.38 11.73
N ALA A 112 -18.38 -11.08 11.41
CA ALA A 112 -18.77 -9.84 10.73
C ALA A 112 -18.21 -8.57 11.40
N THR A 113 -18.16 -8.54 12.73
CA THR A 113 -17.61 -7.39 13.51
C THR A 113 -16.13 -7.12 13.22
N ALA A 114 -15.30 -8.17 13.16
CA ALA A 114 -13.87 -8.01 12.88
C ALA A 114 -13.62 -7.52 11.45
N ARG A 115 -14.44 -7.94 10.50
CA ARG A 115 -14.40 -7.45 9.11
C ARG A 115 -14.79 -5.97 9.03
N ASP A 116 -15.83 -5.55 9.75
CA ASP A 116 -16.26 -4.15 9.79
C ASP A 116 -15.22 -3.24 10.43
N GLU A 117 -14.56 -3.69 11.51
CA GLU A 117 -13.46 -2.97 12.15
C GLU A 117 -12.25 -2.84 11.22
N ALA A 118 -11.84 -3.92 10.56
CA ALA A 118 -10.76 -3.91 9.58
C ALA A 118 -11.08 -2.97 8.42
N ALA A 119 -12.31 -3.02 7.91
CA ALA A 119 -12.80 -2.13 6.88
C ALA A 119 -12.74 -0.66 7.31
N ALA A 120 -13.13 -0.37 8.55
CA ALA A 120 -13.03 0.98 9.10
C ALA A 120 -11.58 1.46 9.23
N ALA A 121 -10.66 0.57 9.66
CA ALA A 121 -9.23 0.86 9.75
C ALA A 121 -8.64 1.18 8.37
N TRP A 122 -8.93 0.38 7.35
CA TRP A 122 -8.45 0.63 5.99
C TRP A 122 -9.04 1.89 5.38
N ARG A 123 -10.30 2.23 5.63
CA ARG A 123 -10.86 3.54 5.26
C ARG A 123 -10.11 4.70 5.92
N ALA A 124 -9.68 4.55 7.19
CA ALA A 124 -8.85 5.55 7.87
C ALA A 124 -7.45 5.65 7.25
N VAL A 125 -6.83 4.51 6.91
CA VAL A 125 -5.54 4.47 6.18
C VAL A 125 -5.65 5.19 4.83
N GLY A 126 -6.74 4.99 4.08
CA GLY A 126 -6.99 5.66 2.80
C GLY A 126 -6.98 7.19 2.89
N ARG A 127 -7.36 7.77 4.04
CA ARG A 127 -7.35 9.22 4.29
C ARG A 127 -5.99 9.78 4.71
N LEU A 128 -5.02 8.93 5.01
CA LEU A 128 -3.68 9.37 5.40
C LEU A 128 -2.97 10.13 4.25
N PRO A 129 -2.09 11.09 4.57
CA PRO A 129 -1.15 11.65 3.61
C PRO A 129 -0.36 10.54 2.92
N ALA A 130 -0.07 10.72 1.61
CA ALA A 130 0.47 9.68 0.74
C ALA A 130 1.68 8.93 1.32
N ASP A 131 2.68 9.64 1.86
CA ASP A 131 3.87 9.00 2.42
C ASP A 131 3.57 8.13 3.64
N ARG A 132 2.60 8.55 4.50
CA ARG A 132 2.18 7.76 5.67
C ARG A 132 1.40 6.52 5.24
N ARG A 133 0.48 6.67 4.28
CA ARG A 133 -0.28 5.54 3.74
C ARG A 133 0.65 4.51 3.12
N ARG A 134 1.59 4.94 2.26
CA ARG A 134 2.58 4.05 1.66
C ARG A 134 3.38 3.27 2.70
N ALA A 135 3.88 3.96 3.72
CA ALA A 135 4.64 3.31 4.78
C ALA A 135 3.81 2.24 5.52
N VAL A 136 2.51 2.48 5.75
CA VAL A 136 1.59 1.51 6.35
C VAL A 136 1.33 0.33 5.40
N VAL A 137 1.02 0.59 4.13
CA VAL A 137 0.78 -0.48 3.14
C VAL A 137 2.03 -1.37 3.00
N LEU A 138 3.20 -0.78 2.78
CA LEU A 138 4.45 -1.54 2.64
C LEU A 138 4.78 -2.35 3.91
N ARG A 139 4.45 -1.85 5.10
CA ARG A 139 4.75 -2.52 6.36
C ARG A 139 3.78 -3.65 6.70
N PHE A 140 2.47 -3.43 6.53
CA PHE A 140 1.44 -4.32 7.06
C PHE A 140 0.76 -5.18 5.99
N VAL A 141 0.79 -4.77 4.73
CA VAL A 141 0.28 -5.57 3.61
C VAL A 141 1.41 -6.34 2.96
N GLU A 142 2.52 -5.66 2.67
CA GLU A 142 3.66 -6.27 1.97
C GLU A 142 4.72 -6.83 2.93
N GLU A 143 4.53 -6.71 4.24
CA GLU A 143 5.41 -7.23 5.30
C GLU A 143 6.89 -6.84 5.14
N MET A 144 7.14 -5.62 4.64
CA MET A 144 8.49 -5.13 4.39
C MET A 144 9.20 -4.70 5.66
N SER A 145 10.51 -4.91 5.69
CA SER A 145 11.38 -4.37 6.72
C SER A 145 11.46 -2.84 6.65
N THR A 146 11.85 -2.21 7.76
CA THR A 146 12.04 -0.75 7.80
C THR A 146 13.11 -0.30 6.80
N ALA A 147 14.16 -1.11 6.60
CA ALA A 147 15.22 -0.85 5.64
C ALA A 147 14.72 -0.87 4.18
N GLU A 148 13.92 -1.89 3.80
CA GLU A 148 13.31 -1.96 2.47
C GLU A 148 12.39 -0.74 2.22
N ILE A 149 11.53 -0.40 3.19
CA ILE A 149 10.65 0.77 3.08
C ILE A 149 11.47 2.06 2.94
N ALA A 150 12.55 2.19 3.70
CA ALA A 150 13.45 3.33 3.60
C ALA A 150 14.05 3.46 2.20
N GLY A 151 14.50 2.34 1.62
CA GLY A 151 15.00 2.27 0.24
C GLY A 151 13.93 2.66 -0.78
N ILE A 152 12.71 2.15 -0.65
CA ILE A 152 11.59 2.44 -1.57
C ILE A 152 11.17 3.91 -1.50
N LEU A 153 11.08 4.47 -0.28
CA LEU A 153 10.63 5.84 -0.08
C LEU A 153 11.74 6.89 -0.26
N GLY A 154 13.02 6.47 -0.34
CA GLY A 154 14.18 7.37 -0.39
C GLY A 154 14.34 8.16 0.92
N ARG A 155 14.13 7.51 2.06
CA ARG A 155 14.20 8.10 3.40
C ARG A 155 15.12 7.29 4.33
N SER A 156 15.50 7.86 5.49
CA SER A 156 16.18 7.09 6.52
C SER A 156 15.20 6.16 7.24
N GLU A 157 15.69 5.06 7.80
CA GLU A 157 14.87 4.16 8.62
C GLU A 157 14.23 4.86 9.82
N GLY A 158 14.94 5.79 10.46
CA GLY A 158 14.39 6.60 11.53
C GLY A 158 13.17 7.41 11.08
N ALA A 159 13.24 8.02 9.87
CA ALA A 159 12.11 8.73 9.29
C ALA A 159 10.93 7.80 8.97
N VAL A 160 11.20 6.58 8.50
CA VAL A 160 10.15 5.57 8.25
C VAL A 160 9.45 5.16 9.54
N ARG A 161 10.20 4.90 10.63
CA ARG A 161 9.59 4.59 11.95
C ARG A 161 8.67 5.72 12.42
N VAL A 162 9.08 6.97 12.24
CA VAL A 162 8.26 8.14 12.58
C VAL A 162 7.00 8.22 11.69
N LEU A 163 7.13 7.95 10.38
CA LEU A 163 5.97 7.93 9.47
C LEU A 163 4.94 6.89 9.91
N ILE A 164 5.36 5.65 10.17
CA ILE A 164 4.49 4.56 10.62
C ILE A 164 3.83 4.91 11.95
N HIS A 165 4.61 5.35 12.95
CA HIS A 165 4.08 5.73 14.24
C HIS A 165 3.02 6.84 14.14
N ARG A 166 3.28 7.89 13.37
CA ARG A 166 2.32 8.99 13.16
C ARG A 166 1.08 8.52 12.40
N ALA A 167 1.23 7.61 11.44
CA ALA A 167 0.13 7.02 10.71
C ALA A 167 -0.80 6.24 11.66
N LEU A 168 -0.24 5.32 12.45
CA LEU A 168 -1.01 4.51 13.40
C LEU A 168 -1.74 5.37 14.45
N ARG A 169 -1.08 6.41 14.98
CA ARG A 169 -1.76 7.36 15.89
C ARG A 169 -2.92 8.10 15.22
N THR A 170 -2.80 8.45 13.95
CA THR A 170 -3.90 9.09 13.22
C THR A 170 -5.06 8.13 13.01
N VAL A 171 -4.77 6.89 12.59
CA VAL A 171 -5.79 5.84 12.40
C VAL A 171 -6.51 5.55 13.72
N ALA A 172 -5.76 5.34 14.82
CA ALA A 172 -6.34 5.08 16.14
C ALA A 172 -7.28 6.21 16.60
N ARG A 173 -6.90 7.47 16.39
CA ARG A 173 -7.74 8.62 16.73
C ARG A 173 -9.02 8.65 15.86
N ASP A 174 -8.91 8.37 14.57
CA ASP A 174 -10.05 8.34 13.66
C ASP A 174 -11.04 7.22 14.00
N LEU A 175 -10.57 6.09 14.52
CA LEU A 175 -11.39 4.98 14.99
C LEU A 175 -12.02 5.29 16.36
N GLY A 176 -11.24 5.75 17.33
CA GLY A 176 -11.74 6.10 18.68
C GLY A 176 -12.72 7.26 18.69
N GLY A 177 -12.59 8.23 17.77
CA GLY A 177 -13.56 9.33 17.61
C GLY A 177 -14.94 8.89 17.09
N ARG A 178 -15.05 7.71 16.47
CA ARG A 178 -16.33 7.14 16.02
C ARG A 178 -17.12 6.50 17.15
N ASP A 179 -16.43 5.86 18.12
CA ASP A 179 -17.10 5.24 19.27
C ASP A 179 -17.74 6.27 20.20
N LEU A 180 -17.21 7.50 20.26
CA LEU A 180 -17.75 8.58 21.09
C LEU A 180 -18.94 9.31 20.43
N GLY A 181 -19.06 9.23 19.10
CA GLY A 181 -20.17 9.86 18.35
C GLY A 181 -21.44 9.01 18.29
N GLY A 182 -21.36 7.70 18.52
CA GLY A 182 -22.50 6.77 18.46
C GLY A 182 -23.31 6.64 19.76
N ARG A 183 -22.82 7.16 20.88
CA ARG A 183 -23.48 7.04 22.19
C ARG A 183 -24.25 8.28 22.65
N GLY A 184 -24.39 9.29 21.78
CA GLY A 184 -24.99 10.60 22.16
C GLY A 184 -26.41 10.85 21.70
N GLY A 185 -27.17 9.85 21.24
CA GLY A 185 -28.47 10.07 20.61
C GLY A 185 -29.68 9.36 21.21
N ASP A 186 -29.75 9.12 22.53
CA ASP A 186 -31.03 8.68 23.11
C ASP A 186 -31.17 9.06 24.59
N ARG A 187 -31.45 10.34 24.85
CA ARG A 187 -32.05 10.83 26.09
C ARG A 187 -32.71 12.19 25.84
N ARG A 188 -33.87 12.17 25.18
CA ARG A 188 -34.88 13.26 25.35
C ARG A 188 -36.27 12.70 25.12
N GLY A 189 -37.02 12.81 26.17
CA GLY A 189 -38.46 12.83 26.05
C GLY A 189 -39.16 11.68 26.72
N ASP A 190 -39.37 11.77 28.00
CA ASP A 190 -40.72 11.71 28.51
C ASP A 190 -40.76 12.17 30.00
N ASP A 191 -41.17 13.38 30.21
CA ASP A 191 -41.66 13.81 31.50
C ASP A 191 -42.62 14.98 31.29
N ARG A 192 -43.89 14.66 31.07
CA ARG A 192 -45.07 15.53 31.30
C ARG A 192 -46.36 14.73 31.19
N ALA A 193 -46.92 14.34 32.28
CA ALA A 193 -48.33 14.52 32.67
C ALA A 193 -48.61 13.78 33.99
#